data_8fb436b04ea43b1ea86ad4665270cf59
#
_entry.id   8fb436b04ea43b1ea86ad4665270cf59
#
_cell.length_a   1.000
_cell.length_b   1.000
_cell.length_c   1.000
_cell.angle_alpha   90.00
_cell.angle_beta   90.00
_cell.angle_gamma   90.00
#
_symmetry.space_group_name_H-M   'P 1'
#
loop_
_entity.id
_entity.type
_entity.pdbx_description
1 polymer ?
#
loop_
_entity_poly.entity_id
_entity_poly.type
_entity_poly.pdbx_seq_one_letter_code
_entity_poly.pdbx_strand_id
1 'polypeptide(L)'
;AKEWAYQYMDWIKKNPLTTVEKEEYELVSAGEVKGNAENVRFAWRPLEVSNRLQDQTSQFQLFLPSPSFTPEFLTEFLVNYHKHAIHILGNYSAQGNHLLFEAQRMIYAGAFFPEFKEAAAWRKSGIDIMNREINVQVYNDGGQFELDPHYHLAAINIFCKALNIADLNGFRN
;
A
#
# COMPACT_ATOMS: atom_id res chain seq x y z
N ALA A 1 5.02 -16.81 -14.38
CA ALA A 1 6.13 -16.36 -13.52
C ALA A 1 7.19 -15.58 -14.31
N LYS A 2 7.75 -16.16 -15.42
CA LYS A 2 8.83 -15.51 -16.19
C LYS A 2 8.44 -14.12 -16.69
N GLU A 3 7.27 -14.01 -17.31
CA GLU A 3 6.74 -12.73 -17.83
C GLU A 3 6.49 -11.74 -16.69
N TRP A 4 5.91 -12.20 -15.58
CA TRP A 4 5.70 -11.34 -14.41
C TRP A 4 7.02 -10.78 -13.85
N ALA A 5 8.04 -11.65 -13.68
CA ALA A 5 9.36 -11.20 -13.21
C ALA A 5 9.99 -10.16 -14.16
N TYR A 6 9.87 -10.39 -15.48
CA TYR A 6 10.34 -9.43 -16.48
C TYR A 6 9.60 -8.08 -16.38
N GLN A 7 8.27 -8.10 -16.33
CA GLN A 7 7.46 -6.88 -16.25
C GLN A 7 7.71 -6.12 -14.94
N TYR A 8 7.87 -6.84 -13.83
CA TYR A 8 8.19 -6.26 -12.54
C TYR A 8 9.54 -5.50 -12.59
N MET A 9 10.57 -6.14 -13.10
CA MET A 9 11.91 -5.53 -13.22
C MET A 9 11.93 -4.35 -14.19
N ASP A 10 11.20 -4.46 -15.31
CA ASP A 10 11.05 -3.36 -16.28
C ASP A 10 10.34 -2.16 -15.65
N TRP A 11 9.26 -2.41 -14.89
CA TRP A 11 8.54 -1.37 -14.18
C TRP A 11 9.41 -0.62 -13.16
N ILE A 12 10.16 -1.35 -12.32
CA ILE A 12 11.08 -0.77 -11.33
C ILE A 12 12.11 0.13 -12.01
N LYS A 13 12.68 -0.34 -13.11
CA LYS A 13 13.69 0.41 -13.86
C LYS A 13 13.13 1.69 -14.49
N LYS A 14 11.90 1.64 -14.97
CA LYS A 14 11.24 2.78 -15.64
C LYS A 14 10.61 3.77 -14.68
N ASN A 15 10.33 3.34 -13.45
CA ASN A 15 9.64 4.14 -12.45
C ASN A 15 10.44 4.21 -11.13
N PRO A 16 11.65 4.75 -11.12
CA PRO A 16 12.42 4.89 -9.89
C PRO A 16 11.70 5.86 -8.94
N LEU A 17 11.72 5.54 -7.63
CA LEU A 17 11.31 6.51 -6.61
C LEU A 17 12.38 7.59 -6.50
N THR A 18 12.02 8.80 -6.84
CA THR A 18 12.87 9.99 -6.74
C THR A 18 12.36 10.92 -5.68
N THR A 19 13.26 11.70 -5.07
CA THR A 19 12.86 12.81 -4.18
C THR A 19 12.33 13.95 -5.04
N VAL A 20 11.17 14.48 -4.65
CA VAL A 20 10.52 15.62 -5.28
C VAL A 20 10.23 16.64 -4.19
N GLU A 21 10.61 17.88 -4.41
CA GLU A 21 10.29 18.97 -3.50
C GLU A 21 8.77 19.22 -3.48
N LYS A 22 8.26 19.69 -2.35
CA LYS A 22 6.83 19.87 -2.13
C LYS A 22 6.21 20.80 -3.17
N GLU A 23 6.88 21.90 -3.47
CA GLU A 23 6.44 22.89 -4.45
C GLU A 23 6.35 22.29 -5.85
N GLU A 24 7.33 21.48 -6.24
CA GLU A 24 7.34 20.79 -7.53
C GLU A 24 6.18 19.78 -7.60
N TYR A 25 5.91 19.05 -6.51
CA TYR A 25 4.79 18.12 -6.45
C TYR A 25 3.44 18.83 -6.58
N GLU A 26 3.28 20.00 -5.96
CA GLU A 26 2.07 20.82 -6.07
C GLU A 26 1.85 21.29 -7.51
N LEU A 27 2.89 21.73 -8.22
CA LEU A 27 2.84 22.11 -9.62
C LEU A 27 2.45 20.95 -10.53
N VAL A 28 2.99 19.75 -10.29
CA VAL A 28 2.57 18.53 -11.02
C VAL A 28 1.09 18.22 -10.76
N SER A 29 0.62 18.40 -9.55
CA SER A 29 -0.77 18.19 -9.19
C SER A 29 -1.71 19.18 -9.90
N ALA A 30 -1.22 20.37 -10.22
CA ALA A 30 -1.90 21.34 -11.06
C ALA A 30 -1.77 21.06 -12.58
N GLY A 31 -0.96 20.05 -12.96
CA GLY A 31 -0.74 19.72 -14.38
C GLY A 31 0.33 20.56 -15.09
N GLU A 32 1.13 21.32 -14.35
CA GLU A 32 2.08 22.29 -14.89
C GLU A 32 3.50 21.75 -15.15
N VAL A 33 3.87 20.66 -14.44
CA VAL A 33 5.21 20.06 -14.50
C VAL A 33 5.13 18.60 -14.91
N LYS A 34 6.13 18.12 -15.66
CA LYS A 34 6.29 16.73 -16.13
C LYS A 34 7.62 16.13 -15.68
N GLY A 35 7.83 14.87 -16.01
CA GLY A 35 9.08 14.16 -15.71
C GLY A 35 9.08 13.46 -14.36
N ASN A 36 10.11 13.66 -13.53
CA ASN A 36 10.23 12.96 -12.24
C ASN A 36 9.06 13.22 -11.29
N ALA A 37 8.60 14.46 -11.21
CA ALA A 37 7.45 14.84 -10.38
C ALA A 37 6.16 14.18 -10.89
N GLU A 38 5.97 14.08 -12.21
CA GLU A 38 4.85 13.34 -12.80
C GLU A 38 4.90 11.84 -12.45
N ASN A 39 6.08 11.23 -12.45
CA ASN A 39 6.27 9.86 -12.03
C ASN A 39 5.90 9.64 -10.55
N VAL A 40 6.31 10.53 -9.66
CA VAL A 40 5.90 10.48 -8.24
C VAL A 40 4.38 10.60 -8.11
N ARG A 41 3.76 11.49 -8.86
CA ARG A 41 2.30 11.67 -8.85
C ARG A 41 1.54 10.41 -9.26
N PHE A 42 1.95 9.74 -10.32
CA PHE A 42 1.20 8.61 -10.90
C PHE A 42 1.70 7.25 -10.45
N ALA A 43 3.00 7.01 -10.47
CA ALA A 43 3.56 5.71 -10.11
C ALA A 43 3.72 5.54 -8.60
N TRP A 44 3.99 6.61 -7.86
CA TRP A 44 4.29 6.58 -6.44
C TRP A 44 3.23 7.27 -5.56
N ARG A 45 2.06 7.58 -6.08
CA ARG A 45 0.94 8.02 -5.24
C ARG A 45 0.60 6.92 -4.23
N PRO A 46 0.40 7.25 -2.93
CA PRO A 46 0.25 6.23 -1.88
C PRO A 46 -0.82 5.17 -2.16
N LEU A 47 -1.96 5.55 -2.74
CA LEU A 47 -3.00 4.58 -3.10
C LEU A 47 -2.49 3.54 -4.11
N GLU A 48 -1.81 3.95 -5.18
CA GLU A 48 -1.25 3.04 -6.19
C GLU A 48 -0.14 2.17 -5.62
N VAL A 49 0.70 2.75 -4.76
CA VAL A 49 1.73 2.00 -4.03
C VAL A 49 1.08 0.94 -3.14
N SER A 50 0.01 1.28 -2.44
CA SER A 50 -0.71 0.35 -1.58
C SER A 50 -1.39 -0.79 -2.38
N ASN A 51 -1.96 -0.49 -3.55
CA ASN A 51 -2.49 -1.50 -4.47
C ASN A 51 -1.41 -2.49 -4.87
N ARG A 52 -0.24 -1.99 -5.27
CA ARG A 52 0.90 -2.84 -5.64
C ARG A 52 1.38 -3.72 -4.48
N LEU A 53 1.43 -3.23 -3.25
CA LEU A 53 1.79 -4.06 -2.10
C LEU A 53 0.86 -5.27 -1.96
N GLN A 54 -0.45 -5.07 -2.09
CA GLN A 54 -1.43 -6.15 -2.00
C GLN A 54 -1.29 -7.14 -3.15
N ASP A 55 -1.23 -6.65 -4.39
CA ASP A 55 -1.17 -7.49 -5.59
C ASP A 55 0.13 -8.28 -5.66
N GLN A 56 1.26 -7.63 -5.33
CA GLN A 56 2.58 -8.25 -5.30
C GLN A 56 2.67 -9.37 -4.26
N THR A 57 2.01 -9.24 -3.12
CA THR A 57 1.95 -10.30 -2.11
C THR A 57 1.30 -11.57 -2.67
N SER A 58 0.15 -11.42 -3.33
CA SER A 58 -0.56 -12.55 -3.95
C SER A 58 0.26 -13.19 -5.08
N GLN A 59 0.89 -12.37 -5.89
CA GLN A 59 1.74 -12.82 -7.00
C GLN A 59 3.01 -13.50 -6.49
N PHE A 60 3.62 -13.00 -5.42
CA PHE A 60 4.76 -13.63 -4.75
C PHE A 60 4.44 -15.07 -4.35
N GLN A 61 3.32 -15.28 -3.64
CA GLN A 61 2.90 -16.62 -3.22
C GLN A 61 2.70 -17.55 -4.41
N LEU A 62 2.04 -17.06 -5.45
CA LEU A 62 1.74 -17.85 -6.64
C LEU A 62 2.99 -18.26 -7.42
N PHE A 63 3.98 -17.38 -7.51
CA PHE A 63 5.14 -17.59 -8.39
C PHE A 63 6.41 -18.04 -7.67
N LEU A 64 6.43 -18.03 -6.35
CA LEU A 64 7.59 -18.44 -5.55
C LEU A 64 8.14 -19.85 -5.92
N PRO A 65 7.29 -20.86 -6.22
CA PRO A 65 7.79 -22.19 -6.59
C PRO A 65 8.40 -22.25 -8.01
N SER A 66 8.33 -21.19 -8.79
CA SER A 66 8.79 -21.19 -10.18
C SER A 66 10.31 -21.09 -10.27
N PRO A 67 10.96 -21.83 -11.18
CA PRO A 67 12.39 -21.64 -11.49
C PRO A 67 12.77 -20.23 -11.96
N SER A 68 11.79 -19.45 -12.43
CA SER A 68 12.01 -18.04 -12.81
C SER A 68 12.10 -17.10 -11.61
N PHE A 69 11.83 -17.61 -10.42
CA PHE A 69 11.96 -16.86 -9.16
C PHE A 69 13.39 -17.06 -8.62
N THR A 70 14.36 -16.49 -9.34
CA THR A 70 15.78 -16.64 -8.97
C THR A 70 16.13 -15.88 -7.69
N PRO A 71 17.25 -16.22 -7.03
CA PRO A 71 17.72 -15.47 -5.85
C PRO A 71 17.91 -13.96 -6.11
N GLU A 72 18.39 -13.61 -7.32
CA GLU A 72 18.58 -12.22 -7.74
C GLU A 72 17.23 -11.50 -7.84
N PHE A 73 16.24 -12.15 -8.48
CA PHE A 73 14.89 -11.60 -8.57
C PHE A 73 14.25 -11.47 -7.20
N LEU A 74 14.39 -12.48 -6.34
CA LEU A 74 13.90 -12.42 -4.95
C LEU A 74 14.47 -11.22 -4.19
N THR A 75 15.79 -10.98 -4.32
CA THR A 75 16.44 -9.85 -3.68
C THR A 75 15.86 -8.51 -4.15
N GLU A 76 15.74 -8.31 -5.46
CA GLU A 76 15.16 -7.11 -6.04
C GLU A 76 13.69 -6.93 -5.64
N PHE A 77 12.92 -8.02 -5.64
CA PHE A 77 11.53 -8.00 -5.19
C PHE A 77 11.41 -7.51 -3.74
N LEU A 78 12.16 -8.11 -2.81
CA LEU A 78 12.11 -7.75 -1.39
C LEU A 78 12.57 -6.31 -1.14
N VAL A 79 13.66 -5.87 -1.79
CA VAL A 79 14.14 -4.48 -1.70
C VAL A 79 13.07 -3.50 -2.16
N ASN A 80 12.41 -3.77 -3.27
CA ASN A 80 11.39 -2.87 -3.80
C ASN A 80 10.08 -2.95 -3.02
N TYR A 81 9.69 -4.14 -2.53
CA TYR A 81 8.55 -4.28 -1.61
C TYR A 81 8.76 -3.43 -0.35
N HIS A 82 9.94 -3.50 0.25
CA HIS A 82 10.31 -2.66 1.39
C HIS A 82 10.21 -1.17 1.06
N LYS A 83 10.75 -0.73 -0.10
CA LYS A 83 10.64 0.67 -0.55
C LYS A 83 9.19 1.14 -0.64
N HIS A 84 8.28 0.31 -1.15
CA HIS A 84 6.86 0.62 -1.23
C HIS A 84 6.25 0.83 0.16
N ALA A 85 6.53 -0.07 1.10
CA ALA A 85 6.01 0.02 2.46
C ALA A 85 6.54 1.26 3.20
N ILE A 86 7.84 1.54 3.10
CA ILE A 86 8.44 2.75 3.71
C ILE A 86 7.88 4.03 3.08
N HIS A 87 7.65 4.03 1.77
CA HIS A 87 7.04 5.17 1.09
C HIS A 87 5.64 5.48 1.64
N ILE A 88 4.77 4.47 1.78
CA ILE A 88 3.44 4.65 2.37
C ILE A 88 3.53 5.14 3.80
N LEU A 89 4.42 4.54 4.62
CA LEU A 89 4.58 4.89 6.02
C LEU A 89 4.87 6.39 6.22
N GLY A 90 5.60 7.01 5.29
CA GLY A 90 5.93 8.44 5.30
C GLY A 90 4.93 9.35 4.57
N ASN A 91 3.96 8.80 3.81
CA ASN A 91 3.17 9.59 2.86
C ASN A 91 1.69 9.18 2.79
N TYR A 92 1.10 8.76 3.89
CA TYR A 92 -0.32 8.43 3.92
C TYR A 92 -1.21 9.55 3.38
N SER A 93 -2.28 9.19 2.69
CA SER A 93 -3.36 10.12 2.36
C SER A 93 -3.93 10.75 3.62
N ALA A 94 -4.42 11.99 3.51
CA ALA A 94 -4.85 12.74 4.67
C ALA A 94 -6.14 12.17 5.30
N GLN A 95 -7.04 11.61 4.48
CA GLN A 95 -8.38 11.14 4.91
C GLN A 95 -9.05 10.26 3.85
N GLY A 96 -10.25 9.82 4.15
CA GLY A 96 -11.14 9.12 3.22
C GLY A 96 -10.74 7.68 2.96
N ASN A 97 -11.36 7.08 1.95
CA ASN A 97 -11.15 5.69 1.60
C ASN A 97 -9.71 5.36 1.18
N HIS A 98 -8.99 6.31 0.58
CA HIS A 98 -7.57 6.12 0.24
C HIS A 98 -6.75 5.79 1.48
N LEU A 99 -6.91 6.57 2.55
CA LEU A 99 -6.24 6.34 3.82
C LEU A 99 -6.60 4.96 4.42
N LEU A 100 -7.87 4.55 4.32
CA LEU A 100 -8.30 3.22 4.79
C LEU A 100 -7.63 2.09 3.98
N PHE A 101 -7.59 2.21 2.66
CA PHE A 101 -6.89 1.24 1.80
C PHE A 101 -5.41 1.14 2.14
N GLU A 102 -4.74 2.26 2.27
CA GLU A 102 -3.31 2.32 2.59
C GLU A 102 -3.03 1.68 3.96
N ALA A 103 -3.79 2.04 4.98
CA ALA A 103 -3.65 1.49 6.33
C ALA A 103 -3.87 -0.02 6.38
N GLN A 104 -4.95 -0.52 5.75
CA GLN A 104 -5.25 -1.95 5.69
C GLN A 104 -4.11 -2.73 5.03
N ARG A 105 -3.54 -2.22 3.94
CA ARG A 105 -2.46 -2.89 3.21
C ARG A 105 -1.13 -2.85 3.95
N MET A 106 -0.90 -1.85 4.78
CA MET A 106 0.27 -1.82 5.68
C MET A 106 0.16 -2.86 6.79
N ILE A 107 -1.04 -3.11 7.33
CA ILE A 107 -1.27 -4.24 8.24
C ILE A 107 -0.95 -5.55 7.52
N TYR A 108 -1.46 -5.71 6.29
CA TYR A 108 -1.25 -6.89 5.46
C TYR A 108 0.23 -7.12 5.14
N ALA A 109 0.94 -6.09 4.69
CA ALA A 109 2.35 -6.17 4.36
C ALA A 109 3.21 -6.62 5.54
N GLY A 110 2.99 -6.04 6.72
CA GLY A 110 3.72 -6.40 7.92
C GLY A 110 3.31 -7.75 8.53
N ALA A 111 2.11 -8.27 8.22
CA ALA A 111 1.70 -9.61 8.60
C ALA A 111 2.30 -10.66 7.67
N PHE A 112 2.36 -10.36 6.37
CA PHE A 112 2.83 -11.29 5.35
C PHE A 112 4.36 -11.46 5.33
N PHE A 113 5.10 -10.38 5.56
CA PHE A 113 6.56 -10.39 5.66
C PHE A 113 7.03 -9.95 7.05
N PRO A 114 6.79 -10.77 8.10
CA PRO A 114 7.20 -10.44 9.47
C PRO A 114 8.71 -10.35 9.65
N GLU A 115 9.50 -10.85 8.69
CA GLU A 115 10.95 -10.84 8.68
C GLU A 115 11.55 -9.45 8.45
N PHE A 116 10.79 -8.51 7.88
CA PHE A 116 11.26 -7.13 7.77
C PHE A 116 11.37 -6.49 9.15
N LYS A 117 12.49 -5.82 9.38
CA LYS A 117 12.77 -5.15 10.66
C LYS A 117 11.65 -4.17 11.07
N GLU A 118 11.04 -3.52 10.09
CA GLU A 118 9.99 -2.52 10.27
C GLU A 118 8.57 -3.12 10.23
N ALA A 119 8.41 -4.43 10.03
CA ALA A 119 7.10 -5.07 9.87
C ALA A 119 6.14 -4.77 11.04
N ALA A 120 6.65 -4.76 12.27
CA ALA A 120 5.86 -4.40 13.45
C ALA A 120 5.38 -2.92 13.41
N ALA A 121 6.22 -2.01 12.95
CA ALA A 121 5.85 -0.61 12.80
C ALA A 121 4.81 -0.41 11.69
N TRP A 122 4.90 -1.15 10.58
CA TRP A 122 3.90 -1.13 9.52
C TRP A 122 2.53 -1.56 10.02
N ARG A 123 2.46 -2.70 10.73
CA ARG A 123 1.21 -3.19 11.35
C ARG A 123 0.63 -2.19 12.33
N LYS A 124 1.49 -1.70 13.25
CA LYS A 124 1.04 -0.73 14.26
C LYS A 124 0.48 0.53 13.63
N SER A 125 1.17 1.12 12.65
CA SER A 125 0.70 2.31 11.94
C SER A 125 -0.67 2.09 11.29
N GLY A 126 -0.84 0.99 10.58
CA GLY A 126 -2.12 0.65 9.96
C GLY A 126 -3.24 0.46 10.99
N ILE A 127 -2.99 -0.28 12.09
CA ILE A 127 -3.96 -0.51 13.16
C ILE A 127 -4.36 0.80 13.85
N ASP A 128 -3.39 1.67 14.17
CA ASP A 128 -3.67 2.96 14.81
C ASP A 128 -4.57 3.84 13.91
N ILE A 129 -4.30 3.86 12.60
CA ILE A 129 -5.14 4.56 11.62
C ILE A 129 -6.55 3.95 11.58
N MET A 130 -6.68 2.64 11.44
CA MET A 130 -7.98 1.98 11.35
C MET A 130 -8.83 2.23 12.60
N ASN A 131 -8.24 2.15 13.80
CA ASN A 131 -8.92 2.42 15.07
C ASN A 131 -9.38 3.88 15.21
N ARG A 132 -8.63 4.81 14.63
CA ARG A 132 -9.03 6.22 14.59
C ARG A 132 -10.15 6.44 13.56
N GLU A 133 -9.94 5.96 12.35
CA GLU A 133 -10.79 6.25 11.20
C GLU A 133 -12.18 5.61 11.31
N ILE A 134 -12.34 4.51 12.01
CA ILE A 134 -13.68 3.94 12.24
C ILE A 134 -14.59 4.92 12.99
N ASN A 135 -14.04 5.74 13.89
CA ASN A 135 -14.78 6.75 14.62
C ASN A 135 -14.93 8.08 13.87
N VAL A 136 -14.14 8.30 12.82
CA VAL A 136 -14.19 9.51 12.00
C VAL A 136 -15.08 9.32 10.77
N GLN A 137 -15.01 8.14 10.15
CA GLN A 137 -15.63 7.87 8.86
C GLN A 137 -16.96 7.12 8.97
N VAL A 138 -17.33 6.63 10.15
CA VAL A 138 -18.61 5.91 10.36
C VAL A 138 -19.45 6.64 11.39
N TYR A 139 -20.66 7.02 11.00
CA TYR A 139 -21.63 7.66 11.86
C TYR A 139 -22.23 6.68 12.90
N ASN A 140 -22.91 7.21 13.90
CA ASN A 140 -23.53 6.40 14.97
C ASN A 140 -24.59 5.41 14.46
N ASP A 141 -25.20 5.68 13.32
CA ASP A 141 -26.17 4.81 12.65
C ASP A 141 -25.50 3.75 11.74
N GLY A 142 -24.18 3.76 11.67
CA GLY A 142 -23.38 2.87 10.83
C GLY A 142 -23.14 3.37 9.40
N GLY A 143 -23.70 4.51 9.01
CA GLY A 143 -23.48 5.10 7.69
C GLY A 143 -22.04 5.60 7.51
N GLN A 144 -21.43 5.33 6.36
CA GLN A 144 -20.10 5.86 6.03
C GLN A 144 -20.24 7.30 5.55
N PHE A 145 -19.31 8.19 5.95
CA PHE A 145 -19.43 9.65 5.85
C PHE A 145 -19.48 10.22 4.42
N GLU A 146 -19.03 9.47 3.42
CA GLU A 146 -19.12 9.86 2.01
C GLU A 146 -20.54 9.72 1.44
N LEU A 147 -21.47 9.05 2.20
CA LEU A 147 -22.89 8.89 1.87
C LEU A 147 -23.14 8.23 0.50
N ASP A 148 -22.20 7.44 0.03
CA ASP A 148 -22.30 6.68 -1.22
C ASP A 148 -22.31 5.17 -0.91
N PRO A 149 -23.29 4.40 -1.44
CA PRO A 149 -23.40 2.96 -1.16
C PRO A 149 -22.16 2.17 -1.58
N HIS A 150 -21.47 2.56 -2.65
CA HIS A 150 -20.27 1.87 -3.12
C HIS A 150 -19.11 2.08 -2.14
N TYR A 151 -18.87 3.32 -1.70
CA TYR A 151 -17.84 3.62 -0.70
C TYR A 151 -18.17 3.05 0.66
N HIS A 152 -19.46 3.00 1.04
CA HIS A 152 -19.89 2.33 2.26
C HIS A 152 -19.52 0.84 2.26
N LEU A 153 -19.83 0.11 1.18
CA LEU A 153 -19.44 -1.29 1.02
C LEU A 153 -17.91 -1.48 0.98
N ALA A 154 -17.19 -0.55 0.34
CA ALA A 154 -15.73 -0.56 0.33
C ALA A 154 -15.17 -0.42 1.74
N ALA A 155 -15.67 0.53 2.54
CA ALA A 155 -15.24 0.73 3.92
C ALA A 155 -15.50 -0.51 4.79
N ILE A 156 -16.70 -1.12 4.72
CA ILE A 156 -17.00 -2.38 5.41
C ILE A 156 -15.96 -3.45 5.06
N ASN A 157 -15.70 -3.66 3.75
CA ASN A 157 -14.73 -4.66 3.30
C ASN A 157 -13.32 -4.38 3.83
N ILE A 158 -12.90 -3.12 3.84
CA ILE A 158 -11.57 -2.73 4.30
C ILE A 158 -11.43 -3.02 5.81
N PHE A 159 -12.38 -2.58 6.64
CA PHE A 159 -12.36 -2.83 8.08
C PHE A 159 -12.43 -4.33 8.41
N CYS A 160 -13.31 -5.08 7.74
CA CYS A 160 -13.40 -6.53 7.92
C CYS A 160 -12.12 -7.26 7.54
N LYS A 161 -11.47 -6.88 6.43
CA LYS A 161 -10.19 -7.47 6.01
C LYS A 161 -9.07 -7.12 7.00
N ALA A 162 -9.00 -5.89 7.48
CA ALA A 162 -8.03 -5.50 8.50
C ALA A 162 -8.20 -6.31 9.78
N LEU A 163 -9.44 -6.45 10.25
CA LEU A 163 -9.77 -7.24 11.44
C LEU A 163 -9.40 -8.72 11.26
N ASN A 164 -9.78 -9.32 10.13
CA ASN A 164 -9.47 -10.73 9.84
C ASN A 164 -7.96 -10.99 9.82
N ILE A 165 -7.17 -10.12 9.20
CA ILE A 165 -5.71 -10.25 9.19
C ILE A 165 -5.14 -10.13 10.60
N ALA A 166 -5.64 -9.18 11.39
CA ALA A 166 -5.20 -9.01 12.78
C ALA A 166 -5.54 -10.24 13.63
N ASP A 167 -6.76 -10.79 13.51
CA ASP A 167 -7.20 -11.98 14.23
C ASP A 167 -6.38 -13.22 13.86
N LEU A 168 -6.18 -13.48 12.57
CA LEU A 168 -5.43 -14.63 12.08
C LEU A 168 -3.96 -14.63 12.50
N ASN A 169 -3.39 -13.47 12.79
CA ASN A 169 -1.99 -13.31 13.15
C ASN A 169 -1.78 -12.90 14.62
N GLY A 170 -2.84 -12.87 15.45
CA GLY A 170 -2.74 -12.55 16.87
C GLY A 170 -2.38 -11.08 17.16
N PHE A 171 -2.72 -10.13 16.28
CA PHE A 171 -2.46 -8.70 16.46
C PHE A 171 -3.65 -7.93 17.02
N ARG A 172 -4.74 -8.60 17.32
CA ARG A 172 -5.93 -7.98 17.89
C ARG A 172 -5.65 -7.55 19.33
N ASN A 173 -5.68 -6.26 19.57
CA ASN A 173 -5.64 -5.63 20.90
C ASN A 173 -6.98 -4.95 21.20
#